data_cfd163ef482e459e673ec6aa68ee4d94
#
_entry.id   cfd163ef482e459e673ec6aa68ee4d94
#
_cell.length_a   1.000
_cell.length_b   1.000
_cell.length_c   1.000
_cell.angle_alpha   90.00
_cell.angle_beta   90.00
_cell.angle_gamma   90.00
#
_symmetry.space_group_name_H-M   'P 1'
#
loop_
_entity.id
_entity.type
_entity.pdbx_description
1 polymer ?
#
loop_
_entity_poly.entity_id
_entity_poly.type
_entity_poly.pdbx_seq_one_letter_code
_entity_poly.pdbx_strand_id
1 'polypeptide(L)'
;MKQKSRKAKGRRLQNFVRDKILKNFPHLKSKDVQCVENYAPGPDIILSKVARKLCPYQWEVKNQQKMKTIYDFYKQASKNSRKLEPVVVMKMNSRDPLVII
;
A
#
# COMPACT_ATOMS: atom_id res chain seq x y z
N MET A 1 -12.70 -7.14 17.29
CA MET A 1 -12.44 -7.90 16.06
C MET A 1 -11.24 -8.81 16.24
N LYS A 2 -11.35 -10.02 15.79
CA LYS A 2 -10.25 -10.98 15.91
C LYS A 2 -9.10 -10.57 14.98
N GLN A 3 -7.89 -10.85 15.42
CA GLN A 3 -6.66 -10.49 14.68
C GLN A 3 -6.64 -11.09 13.26
N LYS A 4 -7.15 -12.30 13.11
CA LYS A 4 -7.24 -12.98 11.82
C LYS A 4 -8.06 -12.17 10.79
N SER A 5 -9.19 -11.58 11.23
CA SER A 5 -10.02 -10.75 10.37
C SER A 5 -9.32 -9.45 9.96
N ARG A 6 -8.56 -8.87 10.87
CA ARG A 6 -7.78 -7.66 10.59
C ARG A 6 -6.71 -7.92 9.53
N LYS A 7 -6.00 -9.04 9.65
CA LYS A 7 -5.00 -9.44 8.65
C LYS A 7 -5.63 -9.65 7.28
N ALA A 8 -6.80 -10.31 7.25
CA ALA A 8 -7.50 -10.56 5.99
C ALA A 8 -7.93 -9.26 5.31
N LYS A 9 -8.42 -8.28 6.09
CA LYS A 9 -8.80 -6.97 5.54
C LYS A 9 -7.59 -6.22 4.96
N GLY A 10 -6.47 -6.24 5.68
CA GLY A 10 -5.24 -5.62 5.21
C GLY A 10 -4.75 -6.23 3.92
N ARG A 11 -4.77 -7.56 3.85
CA ARG A 11 -4.33 -8.28 2.65
C ARG A 11 -5.23 -7.97 1.46
N ARG A 12 -6.54 -7.91 1.66
CA ARG A 12 -7.46 -7.58 0.58
C ARG A 12 -7.21 -6.18 0.02
N LEU A 13 -6.94 -5.21 0.89
CA LEU A 13 -6.64 -3.86 0.44
C LEU A 13 -5.30 -3.80 -0.30
N GLN A 14 -4.28 -4.49 0.21
CA GLN A 14 -2.99 -4.57 -0.48
C GLN A 14 -3.16 -5.16 -1.88
N ASN A 15 -3.92 -6.25 -1.99
CA ASN A 15 -4.18 -6.87 -3.29
C ASN A 15 -4.95 -5.94 -4.22
N PHE A 16 -5.91 -5.21 -3.69
CA PHE A 16 -6.67 -4.22 -4.46
C PHE A 16 -5.74 -3.16 -5.04
N VAL A 17 -4.83 -2.62 -4.23
CA VAL A 17 -3.88 -1.59 -4.68
C VAL A 17 -2.94 -2.17 -5.73
N ARG A 18 -2.39 -3.36 -5.49
CA ARG A 18 -1.52 -4.04 -6.45
C ARG A 18 -2.23 -4.21 -7.79
N ASP A 19 -3.46 -4.68 -7.77
CA ASP A 19 -4.22 -4.94 -8.99
C ASP A 19 -4.50 -3.65 -9.76
N LYS A 20 -4.74 -2.54 -9.04
CA LYS A 20 -4.92 -1.23 -9.66
C LYS A 20 -3.63 -0.74 -10.32
N ILE A 21 -2.49 -0.95 -9.69
CA ILE A 21 -1.20 -0.58 -10.27
C ILE A 21 -0.98 -1.37 -11.56
N LEU A 22 -1.19 -2.68 -11.52
CA LEU A 22 -1.00 -3.54 -12.68
C LEU A 22 -1.96 -3.18 -13.81
N LYS A 23 -3.19 -2.80 -13.48
CA LYS A 23 -4.19 -2.40 -14.48
C LYS A 23 -3.78 -1.11 -15.18
N ASN A 24 -3.24 -0.15 -14.44
CA ASN A 24 -2.88 1.15 -14.97
C ASN A 24 -1.51 1.17 -15.67
N PHE A 25 -0.69 0.16 -15.44
CA PHE A 25 0.62 0.02 -16.08
C PHE A 25 0.71 -1.36 -16.74
N PRO A 26 0.09 -1.52 -17.94
CA PRO A 26 -0.05 -2.84 -18.57
C PRO A 26 1.27 -3.55 -18.90
N HIS A 27 2.36 -2.80 -18.98
CA HIS A 27 3.68 -3.40 -19.23
C HIS A 27 4.26 -4.11 -18.02
N LEU A 28 3.72 -3.83 -16.81
CA LEU A 28 4.17 -4.49 -15.59
C LEU A 28 3.48 -5.84 -15.44
N LYS A 29 4.24 -6.80 -14.95
CA LYS A 29 3.75 -8.15 -14.66
C LYS A 29 3.62 -8.33 -13.15
N SER A 30 2.95 -9.39 -12.71
CA SER A 30 2.73 -9.63 -11.29
C SER A 30 4.03 -9.68 -10.48
N LYS A 31 5.14 -10.13 -11.09
CA LYS A 31 6.45 -10.13 -10.45
C LYS A 31 7.00 -8.74 -10.17
N ASP A 32 6.50 -7.74 -10.87
CA ASP A 32 6.97 -6.36 -10.74
C ASP A 32 6.30 -5.61 -9.59
N VAL A 33 5.14 -6.09 -9.13
CA VAL A 33 4.37 -5.45 -8.08
C VAL A 33 3.89 -6.53 -7.12
N GLN A 34 4.53 -6.63 -5.95
CA GLN A 34 4.25 -7.70 -5.00
C GLN A 34 3.83 -7.14 -3.65
N CYS A 35 2.82 -7.77 -3.05
CA CYS A 35 2.42 -7.46 -1.69
C CYS A 35 3.37 -8.11 -0.71
N VAL A 36 3.67 -7.41 0.39
CA VAL A 36 4.52 -7.91 1.46
C VAL A 36 3.63 -8.54 2.53
N GLU A 37 4.11 -9.63 3.13
CA GLU A 37 3.41 -10.26 4.23
C GLU A 37 3.29 -9.29 5.42
N ASN A 38 2.21 -9.46 6.18
CA ASN A 38 1.99 -8.68 7.38
C ASN A 38 3.18 -8.83 8.33
N TYR A 39 3.54 -7.74 8.99
CA TYR A 39 4.63 -7.65 9.97
C TYR A 39 6.04 -7.60 9.38
N ALA A 40 6.23 -7.77 8.09
CA ALA A 40 7.55 -7.56 7.50
C ALA A 40 7.90 -6.07 7.58
N PRO A 41 9.12 -5.71 7.97
CA PRO A 41 9.54 -4.31 7.95
C PRO A 41 9.66 -3.81 6.51
N GLY A 42 9.47 -2.51 6.33
CA GLY A 42 9.59 -1.90 5.02
C GLY A 42 8.25 -1.58 4.37
N PRO A 43 8.23 -1.37 3.06
CA PRO A 43 7.01 -0.99 2.35
C PRO A 43 5.99 -2.12 2.27
N ASP A 44 4.72 -1.76 2.16
CA ASP A 44 3.63 -2.74 2.05
C ASP A 44 3.55 -3.36 0.65
N ILE A 45 4.03 -2.64 -0.35
CA ILE A 45 4.07 -3.12 -1.73
C ILE A 45 5.48 -2.93 -2.25
N ILE A 46 6.08 -4.01 -2.74
CA ILE A 46 7.43 -3.98 -3.31
C ILE A 46 7.33 -3.84 -4.82
N LEU A 47 8.00 -2.83 -5.35
CA LEU A 47 8.08 -2.59 -6.79
C LEU A 47 9.42 -3.03 -7.32
N SER A 48 9.42 -3.68 -8.49
CA SER A 48 10.66 -4.00 -9.19
C SER A 48 11.34 -2.72 -9.68
N LYS A 49 12.56 -2.87 -10.16
CA LYS A 49 13.31 -1.73 -10.73
C LYS A 49 12.54 -1.08 -11.88
N VAL A 50 11.92 -1.90 -12.74
CA VAL A 50 11.11 -1.41 -13.85
C VAL A 50 9.86 -0.70 -13.34
N ALA A 51 9.19 -1.30 -12.36
CA ALA A 51 7.97 -0.70 -11.80
C ALA A 51 8.25 0.64 -11.13
N ARG A 52 9.40 0.78 -10.45
CA ARG A 52 9.76 2.05 -9.81
C ARG A 52 9.97 3.19 -10.79
N LYS A 53 10.39 2.87 -12.01
CA LYS A 53 10.55 3.89 -13.06
C LYS A 53 9.21 4.39 -13.55
N LEU A 54 8.22 3.51 -13.67
CA LEU A 54 6.89 3.85 -14.17
C LEU A 54 5.98 4.39 -13.08
N CYS A 55 6.14 3.90 -11.86
CA CYS A 55 5.29 4.25 -10.73
C CYS A 55 6.18 4.58 -9.52
N PRO A 56 6.75 5.80 -9.46
CA PRO A 56 7.78 6.14 -8.47
C PRO A 56 7.20 6.49 -7.10
N TYR A 57 6.29 5.67 -6.59
CA TYR A 57 5.62 5.92 -5.32
C TYR A 57 5.93 4.82 -4.33
N GLN A 58 6.07 5.21 -3.08
CA GLN A 58 6.20 4.28 -1.97
C GLN A 58 4.83 4.09 -1.34
N TRP A 59 4.30 2.88 -1.40
CA TRP A 59 2.93 2.58 -1.00
C TRP A 59 2.85 2.14 0.45
N GLU A 60 2.03 2.84 1.22
CA GLU A 60 1.64 2.45 2.57
C GLU A 60 0.15 2.18 2.57
N VAL A 61 -0.27 0.97 2.94
CA VAL A 61 -1.66 0.53 2.82
C VAL A 61 -2.22 0.27 4.20
N LYS A 62 -3.27 1.01 4.57
CA LYS A 62 -3.89 0.89 5.89
C LYS A 62 -5.39 0.69 5.75
N ASN A 63 -5.91 -0.35 6.38
CA ASN A 63 -7.34 -0.61 6.47
C ASN A 63 -7.69 -0.83 7.94
N GLN A 64 -8.25 0.20 8.57
CA GLN A 64 -8.57 0.18 9.99
C GLN A 64 -10.00 0.62 10.20
N GLN A 65 -10.61 0.12 11.27
CA GLN A 65 -11.96 0.51 11.64
C GLN A 65 -12.03 2.00 12.01
N LYS A 66 -11.01 2.47 12.75
CA LYS A 66 -10.85 3.88 13.07
C LYS A 66 -9.48 4.33 12.60
N MET A 67 -9.41 5.52 12.01
CA MET A 67 -8.14 6.05 11.56
C MET A 67 -7.41 6.77 12.69
N LYS A 68 -6.13 6.51 12.82
CA LYS A 68 -5.23 7.38 13.57
C LYS A 68 -4.97 8.62 12.73
N THR A 69 -4.09 9.48 13.16
CA THR A 69 -3.81 10.69 12.39
C THR A 69 -3.18 10.34 11.05
N ILE A 70 -3.60 11.04 10.02
CA ILE A 70 -3.05 10.91 8.68
C ILE A 70 -1.55 11.19 8.69
N TYR A 71 -1.14 12.15 9.49
CA TYR A 71 0.27 12.53 9.60
C TYR A 71 1.15 11.39 10.09
N ASP A 72 0.68 10.57 11.02
CA ASP A 72 1.45 9.44 11.51
C ASP A 72 1.68 8.41 10.42
N PHE A 73 0.66 8.12 9.64
CA PHE A 73 0.78 7.18 8.54
C PHE A 73 1.69 7.71 7.43
N TYR A 74 1.55 8.98 7.10
CA TYR A 74 2.39 9.60 6.08
C TYR A 74 3.85 9.66 6.53
N LYS A 75 4.10 9.93 7.80
CA LYS A 75 5.45 9.91 8.36
C LYS A 75 6.07 8.52 8.23
N GLN A 76 5.29 7.46 8.49
CA GLN A 76 5.76 6.10 8.33
C GLN A 76 6.10 5.79 6.88
N ALA A 77 5.25 6.19 5.94
CA ALA A 77 5.51 6.00 4.51
C ALA A 77 6.76 6.75 4.08
N SER A 78 6.95 7.98 4.55
CA SER A 78 8.12 8.79 4.24
C SER A 78 9.40 8.15 4.75
N LYS A 79 9.36 7.58 5.95
CA LYS A 79 10.51 6.91 6.56
C LYS A 79 10.95 5.71 5.73
N ASN A 80 10.01 4.99 5.11
CA ASN A 80 10.28 3.78 4.33
C ASN A 80 10.46 4.05 2.85
N SER A 81 10.29 5.29 2.40
CA SER A 81 10.18 5.61 0.97
C SER A 81 11.52 5.60 0.24
N ARG A 82 12.60 5.87 0.94
CA ARG A 82 13.93 6.05 0.32
C ARG A 82 13.85 7.18 -0.70
N LYS A 83 14.02 6.88 -2.00
CA LYS A 83 13.97 7.89 -3.07
C LYS A 83 12.63 7.94 -3.81
N LEU A 84 11.65 7.16 -3.36
CA LEU A 84 10.32 7.15 -3.97
C LEU A 84 9.39 8.11 -3.24
N GLU A 85 8.38 8.62 -3.97
CA GLU A 85 7.36 9.45 -3.34
C GLU A 85 6.52 8.61 -2.40
N PRO A 86 6.34 9.05 -1.15
CA PRO A 86 5.48 8.32 -0.23
C PRO A 86 4.01 8.48 -0.61
N VAL A 87 3.28 7.37 -0.57
CA VAL A 87 1.84 7.35 -0.84
C VAL A 87 1.17 6.54 0.24
N VAL A 88 0.13 7.09 0.85
CA VAL A 88 -0.68 6.40 1.84
C VAL A 88 -2.05 6.13 1.25
N VAL A 89 -2.48 4.88 1.27
CA VAL A 89 -3.83 4.50 0.88
C VAL A 89 -4.57 4.11 2.15
N MET A 90 -5.65 4.79 2.44
CA MET A 90 -6.42 4.61 3.66
C MET A 90 -7.87 4.26 3.34
N LYS A 91 -8.45 3.38 4.14
CA LYS A 91 -9.84 3.00 3.96
C LYS A 91 -10.49 2.76 5.30
N MET A 92 -11.68 3.32 5.50
CA MET A 92 -12.56 2.98 6.60
C MET A 92 -13.60 1.97 6.13
N ASN A 93 -14.18 1.23 7.08
CA ASN A 93 -15.27 0.32 6.75
C ASN A 93 -16.39 1.09 6.05
N SER A 94 -16.95 0.51 5.00
CA SER A 94 -18.08 1.05 4.24
C SER A 94 -17.80 2.39 3.54
N ARG A 95 -16.53 2.72 3.35
CA ARG A 95 -16.12 3.93 2.62
C ARG A 95 -15.15 3.54 1.50
N ASP A 96 -15.04 4.40 0.52
CA ASP A 96 -14.06 4.21 -0.55
C ASP A 96 -12.66 4.51 -0.05
N PRO A 97 -11.64 3.87 -0.65
CA PRO A 97 -10.25 4.18 -0.29
C PRO A 97 -9.88 5.62 -0.64
N LEU A 98 -9.01 6.20 0.19
CA LEU A 98 -8.42 7.52 -0.05
C LEU A 98 -6.93 7.34 -0.29
N VAL A 99 -6.40 8.14 -1.20
CA VAL A 99 -4.97 8.13 -1.51
C VAL A 99 -4.36 9.46 -1.09
N ILE A 100 -3.30 9.40 -0.31
CA ILE A 100 -2.61 10.57 0.22
C ILE A 100 -1.18 10.57 -0.30
N ILE A 101 -0.84 11.62 -1.02
CA ILE A 101 0.48 11.79 -1.63
C ILE A 101 1.18 12.99 -1.00
#